data_5e72353172ba9e158ba9429f61a597fd
#
_entry.id   5e72353172ba9e158ba9429f61a597fd
#
_cell.length_a   1.000
_cell.length_b   1.000
_cell.length_c   1.000
_cell.angle_alpha   90.00
_cell.angle_beta   90.00
_cell.angle_gamma   90.00
#
_symmetry.space_group_name_H-M   'P 1'
#
loop_
_entity.id
_entity.type
_entity.pdbx_description
1 polymer ?
#
loop_
_entity_poly.entity_id
_entity_poly.type
_entity_poly.pdbx_seq_one_letter_code
_entity_poly.pdbx_strand_id
1 'polypeptide(L)'
;MRKIIPLDLIMLVDDDDTTNYLNHRLLTQLKAAHQIKVVKDGEKALEYLTHACDKANHATHPCPDLVFMDIKMPVMDGFEFLEMYQQADLALKNKVIILMLTSSASFYDLERLKKYEAVKKHYSKSLSEADVKEILTEYFPEHITAVEN
;
A
#
# COMPACT_ATOMS: atom_id res chain seq x y z
N MET A 1 -6.34 5.06 24.48
CA MET A 1 -6.53 5.65 23.13
C MET A 1 -5.19 5.79 22.45
N ARG A 2 -5.11 5.50 21.17
CA ARG A 2 -3.86 5.63 20.42
C ARG A 2 -3.92 6.79 19.44
N LYS A 3 -2.83 7.52 19.33
CA LYS A 3 -2.69 8.63 18.41
C LYS A 3 -1.86 8.19 17.21
N ILE A 4 -2.33 8.52 16.01
CA ILE A 4 -1.61 8.23 14.77
C ILE A 4 -0.77 9.46 14.39
N ILE A 5 0.50 9.20 14.09
CA ILE A 5 1.40 10.18 13.50
C ILE A 5 1.41 9.88 11.99
N PRO A 6 0.97 10.81 11.14
CA PRO A 6 0.79 10.51 9.71
C PRO A 6 2.06 10.03 9.02
N LEU A 7 1.91 9.04 8.13
CA LEU A 7 2.94 8.68 7.16
C LEU A 7 3.05 9.80 6.11
N ASP A 8 4.13 9.83 5.37
CA ASP A 8 4.29 10.84 4.32
C ASP A 8 3.34 10.58 3.14
N LEU A 9 3.32 9.37 2.64
CA LEU A 9 2.51 9.00 1.48
C LEU A 9 2.02 7.56 1.57
N ILE A 10 0.70 7.37 1.38
CA ILE A 10 0.10 6.05 1.16
C ILE A 10 -0.42 6.01 -0.27
N MET A 11 -0.14 4.93 -1.00
CA MET A 11 -0.66 4.72 -2.34
C MET A 11 -1.72 3.63 -2.33
N LEU A 12 -2.86 3.92 -2.97
CA LEU A 12 -3.97 2.97 -3.16
C LEU A 12 -3.98 2.56 -4.63
N VAL A 13 -3.84 1.27 -4.91
CA VAL A 13 -3.83 0.75 -6.28
C VAL A 13 -5.02 -0.19 -6.44
N ASP A 14 -6.07 0.29 -7.10
CA ASP A 14 -7.31 -0.44 -7.30
C ASP A 14 -8.06 0.21 -8.45
N ASP A 15 -8.71 -0.58 -9.30
CA ASP A 15 -9.52 -0.06 -10.40
C ASP A 15 -10.95 0.29 -9.98
N ASP A 16 -11.36 -0.10 -8.78
CA ASP A 16 -12.70 0.16 -8.27
C ASP A 16 -12.78 1.50 -7.54
N ASP A 17 -13.49 2.45 -8.15
CA ASP A 17 -13.64 3.80 -7.60
C ASP A 17 -14.30 3.81 -6.22
N THR A 18 -15.25 2.92 -5.97
CA THR A 18 -15.93 2.85 -4.67
C THR A 18 -14.96 2.41 -3.57
N THR A 19 -14.18 1.37 -3.83
CA THR A 19 -13.18 0.89 -2.86
C THR A 19 -12.16 1.98 -2.57
N ASN A 20 -11.65 2.64 -3.61
CA ASN A 20 -10.69 3.74 -3.45
C ASN A 20 -11.27 4.88 -2.62
N TYR A 21 -12.53 5.25 -2.89
CA TYR A 21 -13.21 6.30 -2.14
C TYR A 21 -13.30 5.96 -0.65
N LEU A 22 -13.75 4.74 -0.34
CA LEU A 22 -13.94 4.32 1.05
C LEU A 22 -12.61 4.25 1.80
N ASN A 23 -11.59 3.70 1.18
CA ASN A 23 -10.27 3.61 1.80
C ASN A 23 -9.62 4.98 1.95
N HIS A 24 -9.74 5.83 0.94
CA HIS A 24 -9.24 7.20 1.00
C HIS A 24 -9.91 7.97 2.14
N ARG A 25 -11.23 7.84 2.25
CA ARG A 25 -12.01 8.49 3.32
C ARG A 25 -11.56 8.03 4.70
N LEU A 26 -11.41 6.73 4.89
CA LEU A 26 -10.98 6.18 6.17
C LEU A 26 -9.59 6.69 6.56
N LEU A 27 -8.64 6.58 5.65
CA LEU A 27 -7.27 7.03 5.90
C LEU A 27 -7.19 8.52 6.18
N THR A 28 -8.02 9.31 5.51
CA THR A 28 -8.11 10.75 5.74
C THR A 28 -8.70 11.05 7.12
N GLN A 29 -9.76 10.37 7.50
CA GLN A 29 -10.39 10.55 8.82
C GLN A 29 -9.44 10.18 9.96
N LEU A 30 -8.63 9.15 9.77
CA LEU A 30 -7.66 8.71 10.76
C LEU A 30 -6.38 9.53 10.72
N LYS A 31 -6.23 10.41 9.73
CA LYS A 31 -4.99 11.18 9.51
C LYS A 31 -3.78 10.25 9.39
N ALA A 32 -3.97 9.15 8.66
CA ALA A 32 -2.94 8.11 8.52
C ALA A 32 -1.77 8.54 7.64
N ALA A 33 -1.99 9.49 6.73
CA ALA A 33 -0.92 9.99 5.86
C ALA A 33 -1.16 11.45 5.52
N HIS A 34 -0.06 12.16 5.23
CA HIS A 34 -0.13 13.54 4.72
C HIS A 34 -0.65 13.58 3.30
N GLN A 35 -0.31 12.57 2.49
CA GLN A 35 -0.76 12.46 1.11
C GLN A 35 -1.25 11.04 0.84
N ILE A 36 -2.29 10.93 0.02
CA ILE A 36 -2.83 9.66 -0.45
C ILE A 36 -2.91 9.75 -1.97
N LYS A 37 -2.23 8.82 -2.66
CA LYS A 37 -2.22 8.77 -4.11
C LYS A 37 -3.02 7.54 -4.55
N VAL A 38 -3.95 7.75 -5.49
CA VAL A 38 -4.76 6.68 -6.06
C VAL A 38 -4.31 6.42 -7.49
N VAL A 39 -3.98 5.17 -7.82
CA VAL A 39 -3.75 4.73 -9.19
C VAL A 39 -4.63 3.53 -9.47
N LYS A 40 -5.01 3.34 -10.74
CA LYS A 40 -6.07 2.40 -11.09
C LYS A 40 -5.60 1.11 -11.74
N ASP A 41 -4.31 0.94 -11.96
CA ASP A 41 -3.76 -0.32 -12.46
C ASP A 41 -2.30 -0.51 -12.04
N GLY A 42 -1.82 -1.75 -12.19
CA GLY A 42 -0.48 -2.11 -11.78
C GLY A 42 0.62 -1.47 -12.61
N GLU A 43 0.35 -1.20 -13.90
CA GLU A 43 1.33 -0.55 -14.77
C GLU A 43 1.63 0.87 -14.30
N LYS A 44 0.59 1.64 -13.99
CA LYS A 44 0.74 3.00 -13.46
C LYS A 44 1.41 3.02 -12.10
N ALA A 45 1.10 2.03 -11.27
CA ALA A 45 1.75 1.89 -9.96
C ALA A 45 3.24 1.62 -10.15
N LEU A 46 3.60 0.73 -11.06
CA LEU A 46 5.00 0.40 -11.34
C LEU A 46 5.75 1.60 -11.89
N GLU A 47 5.16 2.34 -12.82
CA GLU A 47 5.75 3.56 -13.36
C GLU A 47 6.04 4.58 -12.27
N TYR A 48 5.05 4.82 -11.40
CA TYR A 48 5.23 5.77 -10.30
C TYR A 48 6.34 5.32 -9.36
N LEU A 49 6.33 4.05 -8.94
CA LEU A 49 7.34 3.53 -8.01
C LEU A 49 8.73 3.53 -8.62
N THR A 50 8.84 3.23 -9.91
CA THR A 50 10.11 3.25 -10.61
C THR A 50 10.76 4.64 -10.57
N HIS A 51 9.95 5.69 -10.71
CA HIS A 51 10.41 7.07 -10.59
C HIS A 51 10.62 7.49 -9.14
N ALA A 52 9.61 7.28 -8.32
CA ALA A 52 9.58 7.81 -6.96
C ALA A 52 10.59 7.14 -6.03
N CYS A 53 10.83 5.84 -6.22
CA CYS A 53 11.73 5.08 -5.36
C CYS A 53 13.16 5.02 -5.91
N ASP A 54 13.43 5.78 -6.97
CA ASP A 54 14.77 6.07 -7.42
C ASP A 54 15.29 7.25 -6.59
N LYS A 55 16.44 7.09 -5.97
CA LYS A 55 17.04 8.11 -5.11
C LYS A 55 17.17 9.48 -5.79
N ALA A 56 17.44 9.51 -7.09
CA ALA A 56 17.60 10.75 -7.84
C ALA A 56 16.30 11.55 -7.96
N ASN A 57 15.14 10.88 -7.95
CA ASN A 57 13.83 11.51 -8.17
C ASN A 57 13.00 11.66 -6.89
N HIS A 58 13.50 11.20 -5.76
CA HIS A 58 12.73 11.14 -4.50
C HIS A 58 12.20 12.50 -4.06
N ALA A 59 12.93 13.58 -4.31
CA ALA A 59 12.52 14.92 -3.88
C ALA A 59 11.29 15.43 -4.64
N THR A 60 11.14 15.06 -5.93
CA THR A 60 10.04 15.51 -6.78
C THR A 60 8.88 14.52 -6.80
N HIS A 61 9.17 13.22 -6.59
CA HIS A 61 8.18 12.15 -6.60
C HIS A 61 8.41 11.32 -5.34
N PRO A 62 7.71 11.61 -4.24
CA PRO A 62 7.96 10.89 -2.98
C PRO A 62 7.67 9.40 -3.12
N CYS A 63 8.60 8.58 -2.63
CA CYS A 63 8.43 7.14 -2.57
C CYS A 63 7.42 6.82 -1.46
N PRO A 64 6.37 6.04 -1.73
CA PRO A 64 5.37 5.74 -0.71
C PRO A 64 5.95 4.94 0.45
N ASP A 65 5.43 5.18 1.64
CA ASP A 65 5.74 4.35 2.81
C ASP A 65 4.96 3.05 2.74
N LEU A 66 3.72 3.12 2.28
CA LEU A 66 2.77 2.03 2.29
C LEU A 66 1.98 2.01 0.99
N VAL A 67 1.85 0.83 0.39
CA VAL A 67 1.06 0.60 -0.82
C VAL A 67 0.00 -0.46 -0.51
N PHE A 68 -1.25 -0.12 -0.77
CA PHE A 68 -2.34 -1.10 -0.78
C PHE A 68 -2.65 -1.44 -2.23
N MET A 69 -2.54 -2.73 -2.58
CA MET A 69 -2.69 -3.18 -3.96
C MET A 69 -3.76 -4.23 -4.11
N ASP A 70 -4.70 -3.99 -5.02
CA ASP A 70 -5.68 -4.99 -5.42
C ASP A 70 -5.00 -6.08 -6.25
N ILE A 71 -5.51 -7.29 -6.15
CA ILE A 71 -5.00 -8.42 -6.94
C ILE A 71 -5.52 -8.36 -8.37
N LYS A 72 -6.83 -8.17 -8.55
CA LYS A 72 -7.48 -8.25 -9.86
C LYS A 72 -7.74 -6.86 -10.45
N MET A 73 -6.94 -6.49 -11.43
CA MET A 73 -7.06 -5.20 -12.13
C MET A 73 -6.82 -5.40 -13.63
N PRO A 74 -7.39 -4.52 -14.49
CA PRO A 74 -7.09 -4.57 -15.91
C PRO A 74 -5.67 -4.08 -16.20
N VAL A 75 -5.20 -4.32 -17.41
CA VAL A 75 -3.88 -3.94 -17.94
C VAL A 75 -2.76 -4.72 -17.27
N MET A 76 -2.52 -4.47 -15.99
CA MET A 76 -1.53 -5.22 -15.18
C MET A 76 -2.14 -5.50 -13.82
N ASP A 77 -2.37 -6.78 -13.50
CA ASP A 77 -2.92 -7.17 -12.21
C ASP A 77 -1.85 -7.16 -11.11
N GLY A 78 -2.27 -7.44 -9.87
CA GLY A 78 -1.36 -7.41 -8.74
C GLY A 78 -0.22 -8.40 -8.84
N PHE A 79 -0.44 -9.59 -9.40
CA PHE A 79 0.61 -10.59 -9.56
C PHE A 79 1.63 -10.18 -10.61
N GLU A 80 1.17 -9.67 -11.75
CA GLU A 80 2.05 -9.16 -12.79
C GLU A 80 2.89 -7.99 -12.27
N PHE A 81 2.26 -7.10 -11.49
CA PHE A 81 2.97 -6.01 -10.83
C PHE A 81 4.09 -6.55 -9.93
N LEU A 82 3.78 -7.55 -9.10
CA LEU A 82 4.76 -8.11 -8.16
C LEU A 82 5.95 -8.73 -8.89
N GLU A 83 5.69 -9.43 -10.01
CA GLU A 83 6.76 -10.00 -10.84
C GLU A 83 7.71 -8.91 -11.33
N MET A 84 7.16 -7.83 -11.87
CA MET A 84 7.98 -6.74 -12.40
C MET A 84 8.68 -5.97 -11.29
N TYR A 85 7.97 -5.73 -10.19
CA TYR A 85 8.52 -4.99 -9.05
C TYR A 85 9.69 -5.74 -8.40
N GLN A 86 9.57 -7.05 -8.27
CA GLN A 86 10.61 -7.89 -7.68
C GLN A 86 11.91 -7.82 -8.49
N GLN A 87 11.81 -7.68 -9.82
CA GLN A 87 12.97 -7.58 -10.70
C GLN A 87 13.54 -6.17 -10.77
N ALA A 88 12.83 -5.16 -10.30
CA ALA A 88 13.28 -3.78 -10.37
C ALA A 88 14.40 -3.52 -9.35
N ASP A 89 15.44 -2.85 -9.81
CA ASP A 89 16.57 -2.45 -8.97
C ASP A 89 16.36 -0.99 -8.54
N LEU A 90 15.70 -0.79 -7.39
CA LEU A 90 15.35 0.53 -6.89
C LEU A 90 16.01 0.78 -5.54
N ALA A 91 16.69 1.92 -5.42
CA ALA A 91 17.44 2.29 -4.22
C ALA A 91 16.59 2.33 -2.96
N LEU A 92 15.32 2.77 -3.08
CA LEU A 92 14.41 2.92 -1.95
C LEU A 92 13.37 1.80 -1.85
N LYS A 93 13.55 0.72 -2.60
CA LYS A 93 12.60 -0.39 -2.66
C LYS A 93 12.27 -0.97 -1.28
N ASN A 94 13.27 -1.13 -0.43
CA ASN A 94 13.09 -1.71 0.89
C ASN A 94 12.32 -0.80 1.86
N LYS A 95 12.16 0.47 1.52
CA LYS A 95 11.37 1.41 2.30
C LYS A 95 9.87 1.13 2.18
N VAL A 96 9.44 0.59 1.06
CA VAL A 96 8.01 0.44 0.72
C VAL A 96 7.45 -0.83 1.34
N ILE A 97 6.36 -0.70 2.09
CA ILE A 97 5.58 -1.84 2.59
C ILE A 97 4.42 -2.06 1.63
N ILE A 98 4.32 -3.25 1.07
CA ILE A 98 3.22 -3.61 0.16
C ILE A 98 2.27 -4.58 0.86
N LEU A 99 1.01 -4.20 0.92
CA LEU A 99 -0.06 -5.02 1.46
C LEU A 99 -1.12 -5.22 0.39
N MET A 100 -1.59 -6.46 0.25
CA MET A 100 -2.59 -6.78 -0.78
C MET A 100 -3.99 -6.61 -0.23
N LEU A 101 -4.88 -6.09 -1.06
CA LEU A 101 -6.31 -6.01 -0.77
C LEU A 101 -7.05 -6.95 -1.70
N THR A 102 -8.02 -7.68 -1.17
CA THR A 102 -8.80 -8.61 -1.98
C THR A 102 -10.24 -8.67 -1.52
N SER A 103 -11.17 -8.66 -2.49
CA SER A 103 -12.60 -8.81 -2.20
C SER A 103 -12.97 -10.29 -2.01
N SER A 104 -12.27 -11.18 -2.71
CA SER A 104 -12.49 -12.63 -2.61
C SER A 104 -11.24 -13.32 -3.14
N ALA A 105 -10.29 -13.60 -2.26
CA ALA A 105 -9.12 -14.38 -2.67
C ALA A 105 -9.43 -15.86 -2.58
N SER A 106 -9.11 -16.59 -3.63
CA SER A 106 -9.14 -18.05 -3.59
C SER A 106 -7.94 -18.54 -2.78
N PHE A 107 -8.02 -19.77 -2.28
CA PHE A 107 -6.87 -20.40 -1.63
C PHE A 107 -5.65 -20.39 -2.54
N TYR A 108 -5.86 -20.61 -3.85
CA TYR A 108 -4.80 -20.57 -4.83
C TYR A 108 -4.10 -19.20 -4.89
N ASP A 109 -4.89 -18.12 -4.89
CA ASP A 109 -4.34 -16.76 -4.90
C ASP A 109 -3.51 -16.48 -3.65
N LEU A 110 -3.99 -16.88 -2.47
CA LEU A 110 -3.26 -16.69 -1.23
C LEU A 110 -1.96 -17.47 -1.19
N GLU A 111 -1.96 -18.71 -1.69
CA GLU A 111 -0.73 -19.50 -1.80
C GLU A 111 0.26 -18.87 -2.78
N ARG A 112 -0.24 -18.31 -3.88
CA ARG A 112 0.59 -17.64 -4.86
C ARG A 112 1.26 -16.39 -4.28
N LEU A 113 0.56 -15.64 -3.43
CA LEU A 113 1.11 -14.43 -2.79
C LEU A 113 2.32 -14.75 -1.90
N LYS A 114 2.36 -15.93 -1.29
CA LYS A 114 3.46 -16.34 -0.41
C LYS A 114 4.81 -16.41 -1.12
N LYS A 115 4.81 -16.47 -2.45
CA LYS A 115 6.05 -16.54 -3.25
C LYS A 115 6.74 -15.18 -3.37
N TYR A 116 6.09 -14.09 -2.97
CA TYR A 116 6.61 -12.73 -3.15
C TYR A 116 7.00 -12.14 -1.80
N GLU A 117 8.30 -11.97 -1.60
CA GLU A 117 8.83 -11.38 -0.36
C GLU A 117 8.36 -9.94 -0.13
N ALA A 118 8.08 -9.21 -1.21
CA ALA A 118 7.62 -7.83 -1.12
C ALA A 118 6.26 -7.72 -0.44
N VAL A 119 5.43 -8.77 -0.50
CA VAL A 119 4.10 -8.77 0.11
C VAL A 119 4.22 -9.19 1.57
N LYS A 120 3.82 -8.31 2.47
CA LYS A 120 3.89 -8.58 3.91
C LYS A 120 2.64 -9.24 4.45
N LYS A 121 1.46 -8.86 3.94
CA LYS A 121 0.18 -9.36 4.43
C LYS A 121 -0.93 -9.03 3.43
N HIS A 122 -2.10 -9.64 3.61
CA HIS A 122 -3.29 -9.29 2.82
C HIS A 122 -4.45 -8.94 3.76
N TYR A 123 -5.36 -8.11 3.25
CA TYR A 123 -6.56 -7.66 3.95
C TYR A 123 -7.74 -7.71 3.01
N SER A 124 -8.95 -7.73 3.57
CA SER A 124 -10.17 -7.59 2.77
C SER A 124 -10.28 -6.17 2.23
N LYS A 125 -10.84 -6.02 1.05
CA LYS A 125 -11.16 -4.70 0.49
C LYS A 125 -12.07 -3.94 1.44
N SER A 126 -12.01 -2.62 1.41
CA SER A 126 -12.65 -1.76 2.39
C SER A 126 -12.05 -1.97 3.78
N LEU A 127 -10.91 -1.34 3.97
CA LEU A 127 -10.18 -1.40 5.23
C LEU A 127 -11.04 -0.89 6.39
N SER A 128 -10.83 -1.47 7.57
CA SER A 128 -11.41 -0.98 8.82
C SER A 128 -10.39 -0.16 9.60
N GLU A 129 -10.88 0.61 10.57
CA GLU A 129 -10.01 1.34 11.49
C GLU A 129 -9.07 0.38 12.22
N ALA A 130 -9.57 -0.79 12.63
CA ALA A 130 -8.77 -1.81 13.29
C ALA A 130 -7.64 -2.32 12.39
N ASP A 131 -7.92 -2.51 11.09
CA ASP A 131 -6.90 -2.92 10.13
C ASP A 131 -5.78 -1.89 10.05
N VAL A 132 -6.12 -0.61 9.95
CA VAL A 132 -5.13 0.46 9.85
C VAL A 132 -4.26 0.52 11.10
N LYS A 133 -4.86 0.42 12.28
CA LYS A 133 -4.12 0.44 13.54
C LYS A 133 -3.20 -0.77 13.68
N GLU A 134 -3.65 -1.94 13.25
CA GLU A 134 -2.82 -3.15 13.23
C GLU A 134 -1.61 -2.98 12.33
N ILE A 135 -1.83 -2.45 11.12
CA ILE A 135 -0.76 -2.20 10.15
C ILE A 135 0.28 -1.24 10.72
N LEU A 136 -0.17 -0.13 11.28
CA LEU A 136 0.76 0.85 11.85
C LEU A 136 1.53 0.27 13.03
N THR A 137 0.87 -0.50 13.88
CA THR A 137 1.52 -1.13 15.03
C THR A 137 2.61 -2.12 14.59
N GLU A 138 2.34 -2.89 13.54
CA GLU A 138 3.25 -3.93 13.07
C GLU A 138 4.40 -3.39 12.23
N TYR A 139 4.10 -2.50 11.27
CA TYR A 139 5.07 -2.07 10.28
C TYR A 139 5.59 -0.64 10.48
N PHE A 140 4.87 0.18 11.22
CA PHE A 140 5.22 1.58 11.46
C PHE A 140 5.00 1.93 12.93
N PRO A 141 5.66 1.21 13.87
CA PRO A 141 5.38 1.41 15.30
C PRO A 141 5.67 2.84 15.79
N GLU A 142 6.52 3.58 15.09
CA GLU A 142 6.84 4.96 15.41
C GLU A 142 5.70 5.92 15.05
N HIS A 143 4.74 5.46 14.22
CA HIS A 143 3.61 6.26 13.76
C HIS A 143 2.32 6.00 14.52
N ILE A 144 2.36 5.22 15.57
CA ILE A 144 1.21 5.02 16.45
C ILE A 144 1.67 4.99 17.90
N THR A 145 1.13 5.88 18.71
CA THR A 145 1.55 6.03 20.11
C THR A 145 0.34 5.91 21.04
N ALA A 146 0.61 5.44 22.26
CA ALA A 146 -0.41 5.51 23.30
C ALA A 146 -0.56 6.96 23.76
N VAL A 147 -1.81 7.41 23.89
CA VAL A 147 -2.11 8.72 24.46
C VAL A 147 -2.41 8.51 25.93
N GLU A 148 -1.60 9.12 26.77
CA GLU A 148 -1.84 9.12 28.22
C GLU A 148 -2.89 10.15 28.57
N ASN A 149 -3.80 9.78 29.44
CA ASN A 149 -4.84 10.67 29.92
C ASN A 149 -4.38 11.37 31.20
#